data_c3047846a82f6cabfea621c7e35a4958
#
_entry.id   c3047846a82f6cabfea621c7e35a4958
#
_cell.length_a   1.000
_cell.length_b   1.000
_cell.length_c   1.000
_cell.angle_alpha   90.00
_cell.angle_beta   90.00
_cell.angle_gamma   90.00
#
_symmetry.space_group_name_H-M   'P 1'
#
loop_
_entity.id
_entity.type
_entity.pdbx_description
1 polymer ?
#
loop_
_entity_poly.entity_id
_entity_poly.type
_entity_poly.pdbx_seq_one_letter_code
_entity_poly.pdbx_strand_id
1 'polypeptide(L)'
;MDAGEDDGDPSLEISDRIFANNIAMIERADAVVANIDPFRGPDPDAGTAFEVGYAHGRGKPVYVWTESTATASQRVEQLHGPLHTRADGMLADRDDVMVENFGGPVNLMLVSPATVVLGTFEDCIRRVAADVAARG
;
A
#
# COMPACT_ATOMS: atom_id res chain seq x y z
N MET A 1 46.66 13.31 -0.98
CA MET A 1 45.19 13.40 -0.91
C MET A 1 44.65 11.98 -0.97
N ASP A 2 44.38 11.41 0.21
CA ASP A 2 43.64 10.16 0.25
C ASP A 2 42.22 10.44 -0.24
N ALA A 3 41.89 9.90 -1.41
CA ALA A 3 40.49 9.65 -1.73
C ALA A 3 40.05 8.62 -0.69
N GLY A 4 39.30 9.05 0.35
CA GLY A 4 38.69 8.13 1.27
C GLY A 4 37.92 7.14 0.46
N GLU A 5 38.31 5.88 0.52
CA GLU A 5 37.47 4.79 0.08
C GLU A 5 36.19 4.95 0.90
N ASP A 6 35.09 5.22 0.20
CA ASP A 6 33.77 5.14 0.75
C ASP A 6 33.57 3.67 1.11
N ASP A 7 33.95 3.31 2.33
CA ASP A 7 33.64 2.01 2.90
C ASP A 7 32.13 1.96 3.12
N GLY A 8 31.37 1.95 2.02
CA GLY A 8 29.93 1.95 2.02
C GLY A 8 29.41 0.92 3.01
N ASP A 9 28.51 1.36 3.88
CA ASP A 9 27.89 0.48 4.86
C ASP A 9 27.35 -0.78 4.15
N PRO A 10 27.85 -2.00 4.49
CA PRO A 10 27.38 -3.24 3.84
C PRO A 10 25.87 -3.44 3.91
N SER A 11 25.20 -2.83 4.89
CA SER A 11 23.75 -2.89 5.02
C SER A 11 23.03 -2.09 3.92
N LEU A 12 23.61 -0.98 3.47
CA LEU A 12 23.10 -0.18 2.35
C LEU A 12 23.25 -0.93 1.03
N GLU A 13 24.37 -1.63 0.82
CA GLU A 13 24.54 -2.46 -0.37
C GLU A 13 23.53 -3.60 -0.44
N ILE A 14 23.19 -4.21 0.70
CA ILE A 14 22.15 -5.25 0.77
C ILE A 14 20.78 -4.65 0.49
N SER A 15 20.44 -3.50 1.06
CA SER A 15 19.16 -2.83 0.83
C SER A 15 18.98 -2.44 -0.63
N ASP A 16 20.01 -1.93 -1.28
CA ASP A 16 19.96 -1.58 -2.69
C ASP A 16 19.73 -2.79 -3.59
N ARG A 17 20.32 -3.94 -3.24
CA ARG A 17 20.07 -5.18 -3.96
C ARG A 17 18.63 -5.69 -3.78
N ILE A 18 18.09 -5.61 -2.57
CA ILE A 18 16.70 -5.97 -2.30
C ILE A 18 15.77 -5.09 -3.13
N PHE A 19 16.00 -3.78 -3.11
CA PHE A 19 15.24 -2.82 -3.90
C PHE A 19 15.27 -3.17 -5.39
N ALA A 20 16.46 -3.36 -5.95
CA ALA A 20 16.62 -3.68 -7.36
C ALA A 20 15.93 -5.00 -7.74
N ASN A 21 16.00 -6.02 -6.88
CA ASN A 21 15.33 -7.29 -7.09
C ASN A 21 13.80 -7.15 -7.07
N ASN A 22 13.26 -6.36 -6.14
CA ASN A 22 11.81 -6.11 -6.06
C ASN A 22 11.31 -5.36 -7.30
N ILE A 23 12.04 -4.36 -7.76
CA ILE A 23 11.72 -3.65 -9.01
C ILE A 23 11.73 -4.62 -10.20
N ALA A 24 12.75 -5.47 -10.30
CA ALA A 24 12.84 -6.45 -11.37
C ALA A 24 11.68 -7.46 -11.35
N MET A 25 11.22 -7.86 -10.17
CA MET A 25 10.06 -8.73 -10.02
C MET A 25 8.78 -8.06 -10.53
N ILE A 26 8.56 -6.80 -10.19
CA ILE A 26 7.40 -6.03 -10.66
C ILE A 26 7.45 -5.87 -12.18
N GLU A 27 8.62 -5.57 -12.73
CA GLU A 27 8.80 -5.43 -14.19
C GLU A 27 8.45 -6.71 -14.95
N ARG A 28 8.71 -7.87 -14.38
CA ARG A 28 8.39 -9.17 -15.00
C ARG A 28 6.95 -9.63 -14.76
N ALA A 29 6.28 -9.04 -13.78
CA ALA A 29 4.92 -9.45 -13.41
C ALA A 29 3.90 -8.98 -14.44
N ASP A 30 2.87 -9.79 -14.66
CA ASP A 30 1.69 -9.43 -15.46
C ASP A 30 0.63 -8.70 -14.63
N ALA A 31 0.68 -8.87 -13.31
CA ALA A 31 -0.18 -8.18 -12.34
C ALA A 31 0.52 -8.15 -10.99
N VAL A 32 0.14 -7.20 -10.14
CA VAL A 32 0.66 -7.09 -8.77
C VAL A 32 -0.49 -7.23 -7.79
N VAL A 33 -0.29 -8.06 -6.79
CA VAL A 33 -1.23 -8.32 -5.69
C VAL A 33 -0.59 -7.87 -4.40
N ALA A 34 -1.28 -7.03 -3.63
CA ALA A 34 -0.73 -6.45 -2.40
C ALA A 34 -1.71 -6.55 -1.24
N ASN A 35 -1.21 -6.94 -0.07
CA ASN A 35 -1.94 -6.88 1.18
C ASN A 35 -1.95 -5.46 1.71
N ILE A 36 -3.12 -4.95 2.08
CA ILE A 36 -3.29 -3.62 2.64
C ILE A 36 -3.82 -3.64 4.09
N ASP A 37 -3.55 -4.73 4.81
CA ASP A 37 -3.82 -4.76 6.23
C ASP A 37 -2.98 -3.73 6.99
N PRO A 38 -3.45 -3.26 8.16
CA PRO A 38 -2.67 -2.35 8.99
C PRO A 38 -1.30 -2.92 9.34
N PHE A 39 -0.26 -2.10 9.18
CA PHE A 39 1.11 -2.45 9.50
C PHE A 39 1.74 -1.35 10.35
N ARG A 40 2.06 -1.66 11.62
CA ARG A 40 2.64 -0.72 12.59
C ARG A 40 1.81 0.55 12.81
N GLY A 41 0.53 0.51 12.53
CA GLY A 41 -0.38 1.63 12.59
C GLY A 41 -1.62 1.36 11.74
N PRO A 42 -2.47 2.34 11.48
CA PRO A 42 -3.69 2.16 10.69
C PRO A 42 -3.41 1.95 9.19
N ASP A 43 -2.24 2.35 8.72
CA ASP A 43 -1.88 2.31 7.31
C ASP A 43 -1.17 1.00 6.93
N PRO A 44 -1.18 0.63 5.65
CA PRO A 44 -0.36 -0.47 5.14
C PRO A 44 1.14 -0.18 5.24
N ASP A 45 1.95 -1.22 5.05
CA ASP A 45 3.40 -1.08 4.95
C ASP A 45 3.80 -0.09 3.85
N ALA A 46 4.73 0.81 4.19
CA ALA A 46 5.20 1.85 3.28
C ALA A 46 5.88 1.27 2.02
N GLY A 47 6.58 0.15 2.14
CA GLY A 47 7.18 -0.55 1.01
C GLY A 47 6.13 -1.09 0.06
N THR A 48 5.05 -1.65 0.59
CA THR A 48 3.89 -2.09 -0.20
C THR A 48 3.25 -0.92 -0.94
N ALA A 49 3.10 0.23 -0.29
CA ALA A 49 2.58 1.44 -0.94
C ALA A 49 3.43 1.88 -2.13
N PHE A 50 4.75 1.87 -1.97
CA PHE A 50 5.69 2.17 -3.07
C PHE A 50 5.52 1.18 -4.24
N GLU A 51 5.47 -0.11 -3.95
CA GLU A 51 5.37 -1.16 -4.98
C GLU A 51 4.06 -1.05 -5.77
N VAL A 52 2.96 -0.77 -5.09
CA VAL A 52 1.65 -0.51 -5.74
C VAL A 52 1.73 0.69 -6.67
N GLY A 53 2.30 1.80 -6.21
CA GLY A 53 2.48 3.01 -7.02
C GLY A 53 3.39 2.78 -8.23
N TYR A 54 4.48 2.07 -8.02
CA TYR A 54 5.41 1.73 -9.11
C TYR A 54 4.74 0.85 -10.16
N ALA A 55 4.05 -0.21 -9.73
CA ALA A 55 3.33 -1.11 -10.63
C ALA A 55 2.28 -0.36 -11.46
N HIS A 56 1.49 0.49 -10.82
CA HIS A 56 0.52 1.34 -11.51
C HIS A 56 1.19 2.25 -12.53
N GLY A 57 2.27 2.92 -12.15
CA GLY A 57 3.03 3.80 -13.04
C GLY A 57 3.64 3.08 -14.25
N ARG A 58 3.88 1.79 -14.12
CA ARG A 58 4.34 0.92 -15.21
C ARG A 58 3.21 0.28 -16.02
N GLY A 59 1.96 0.65 -15.76
CA GLY A 59 0.80 0.12 -16.46
C GLY A 59 0.41 -1.30 -16.09
N LYS A 60 0.90 -1.82 -14.98
CA LYS A 60 0.54 -3.16 -14.50
C LYS A 60 -0.82 -3.12 -13.81
N PRO A 61 -1.71 -4.10 -14.02
CA PRO A 61 -2.89 -4.27 -13.17
C PRO A 61 -2.49 -4.49 -11.72
N VAL A 62 -3.13 -3.75 -10.80
CA VAL A 62 -2.88 -3.86 -9.36
C VAL A 62 -4.15 -4.31 -8.65
N TYR A 63 -3.99 -5.28 -7.77
CA TYR A 63 -5.03 -5.80 -6.90
C TYR A 63 -4.58 -5.63 -5.46
N VAL A 64 -5.38 -4.97 -4.65
CA VAL A 64 -5.12 -4.86 -3.21
C VAL A 64 -6.20 -5.61 -2.44
N TRP A 65 -5.81 -6.30 -1.37
CA TRP A 65 -6.75 -7.09 -0.60
C TRP A 65 -6.57 -6.89 0.90
N THR A 66 -7.66 -7.04 1.61
CA THR A 66 -7.71 -7.02 3.08
C THR A 66 -8.92 -7.81 3.55
N GLU A 67 -8.79 -8.50 4.67
CA GLU A 67 -9.92 -9.15 5.32
C GLU A 67 -10.71 -8.19 6.21
N SER A 68 -10.14 -7.04 6.55
CA SER A 68 -10.83 -6.01 7.32
C SER A 68 -11.88 -5.29 6.48
N THR A 69 -13.07 -5.13 7.03
CA THR A 69 -14.14 -4.30 6.44
C THR A 69 -14.09 -2.84 6.90
N ALA A 70 -13.14 -2.50 7.79
CA ALA A 70 -13.00 -1.15 8.30
C ALA A 70 -12.50 -0.20 7.20
N THR A 71 -13.08 1.00 7.18
CA THR A 71 -12.59 2.11 6.35
C THR A 71 -11.31 2.70 6.92
N ALA A 72 -10.61 3.53 6.14
CA ALA A 72 -9.42 4.22 6.60
C ALA A 72 -9.65 5.02 7.89
N SER A 73 -10.75 5.77 7.95
CA SER A 73 -11.10 6.52 9.16
C SER A 73 -11.43 5.63 10.35
N GLN A 74 -12.14 4.52 10.12
CA GLN A 74 -12.43 3.55 11.18
C GLN A 74 -11.16 2.88 11.71
N ARG A 75 -10.18 2.60 10.85
CA ARG A 75 -8.88 2.05 11.27
C ARG A 75 -8.13 3.01 12.19
N VAL A 76 -8.14 4.31 11.86
CA VAL A 76 -7.54 5.34 12.72
C VAL A 76 -8.27 5.42 14.05
N GLU A 77 -9.61 5.44 14.04
CA GLU A 77 -10.41 5.48 15.25
C GLU A 77 -10.18 4.29 16.18
N GLN A 78 -10.08 3.09 15.61
CA GLN A 78 -9.80 1.86 16.38
C GLN A 78 -8.46 1.92 17.09
N LEU A 79 -7.46 2.56 16.48
CA LEU A 79 -6.11 2.61 17.02
C LEU A 79 -5.86 3.81 17.92
N HIS A 80 -6.41 4.97 17.57
CA HIS A 80 -6.09 6.27 18.19
C HIS A 80 -7.25 6.89 18.97
N GLY A 81 -8.40 6.24 19.01
CA GLY A 81 -9.59 6.72 19.71
C GLY A 81 -10.47 7.64 18.87
N PRO A 82 -11.50 8.21 19.48
CA PRO A 82 -12.54 8.95 18.76
C PRO A 82 -11.99 10.08 17.89
N LEU A 83 -12.56 10.22 16.70
CA LEU A 83 -12.26 11.28 15.76
C LEU A 83 -13.15 12.50 16.05
N HIS A 84 -12.73 13.68 15.56
CA HIS A 84 -13.52 14.89 15.64
C HIS A 84 -13.49 15.65 14.31
N THR A 85 -14.45 16.55 14.11
CA THR A 85 -14.46 17.45 12.95
C THR A 85 -13.81 18.77 13.34
N ARG A 86 -12.79 19.15 12.60
CA ARG A 86 -12.09 20.43 12.79
C ARG A 86 -12.95 21.61 12.34
N ALA A 87 -12.55 22.83 12.71
CA ALA A 87 -13.22 24.05 12.31
C ALA A 87 -13.25 24.26 10.78
N ASP A 88 -12.26 23.71 10.05
CA ASP A 88 -12.22 23.72 8.59
C ASP A 88 -13.12 22.64 7.94
N GLY A 89 -13.83 21.85 8.73
CA GLY A 89 -14.70 20.78 8.27
C GLY A 89 -14.01 19.44 8.02
N MET A 90 -12.71 19.37 8.21
CA MET A 90 -11.94 18.14 8.01
C MET A 90 -12.03 17.21 9.23
N LEU A 91 -12.08 15.90 8.96
CA LEU A 91 -12.02 14.89 10.01
C LEU A 91 -10.58 14.79 10.54
N ALA A 92 -10.42 14.69 11.85
CA ALA A 92 -9.11 14.61 12.48
C ALA A 92 -9.10 13.64 13.66
N ASP A 93 -7.91 13.15 13.99
CA ASP A 93 -7.67 12.32 15.15
C ASP A 93 -7.45 13.17 16.42
N ARG A 94 -7.18 12.52 17.55
CA ARG A 94 -6.97 13.20 18.85
C ARG A 94 -5.81 14.21 18.87
N ASP A 95 -4.85 14.05 17.96
CA ASP A 95 -3.71 14.95 17.84
C ASP A 95 -3.95 16.05 16.78
N ASP A 96 -5.19 16.19 16.33
CA ASP A 96 -5.65 17.16 15.34
C ASP A 96 -5.03 16.93 13.94
N VAL A 97 -4.54 15.73 13.68
CA VAL A 97 -4.03 15.33 12.37
C VAL A 97 -5.20 14.88 11.48
N MET A 98 -5.25 15.42 10.27
CA MET A 98 -6.30 15.10 9.30
C MET A 98 -6.37 13.62 9.01
N VAL A 99 -7.61 13.10 8.97
CA VAL A 99 -7.90 11.70 8.64
C VAL A 99 -8.68 11.66 7.34
N GLU A 100 -8.21 10.87 6.39
CA GLU A 100 -8.87 10.64 5.12
C GLU A 100 -10.23 9.95 5.33
N ASN A 101 -11.26 10.42 4.65
CA ASN A 101 -12.62 9.91 4.81
C ASN A 101 -13.36 9.81 3.46
N PHE A 102 -12.84 9.01 2.54
CA PHE A 102 -13.46 8.74 1.23
C PHE A 102 -14.18 7.40 1.16
N GLY A 103 -14.27 6.69 2.29
CA GLY A 103 -14.96 5.41 2.38
C GLY A 103 -14.14 4.19 1.97
N GLY A 104 -12.93 4.37 1.46
CA GLY A 104 -12.01 3.28 1.14
C GLY A 104 -11.32 2.70 2.38
N PRO A 105 -10.74 1.50 2.26
CA PRO A 105 -10.07 0.84 3.39
C PRO A 105 -8.75 1.49 3.79
N VAL A 106 -8.09 2.19 2.89
CA VAL A 106 -6.80 2.86 3.10
C VAL A 106 -6.72 4.11 2.22
N ASN A 107 -5.57 4.76 2.21
CA ASN A 107 -5.30 5.96 1.42
C ASN A 107 -5.75 5.80 -0.05
N LEU A 108 -6.39 6.84 -0.57
CA LEU A 108 -6.94 6.88 -1.93
C LEU A 108 -5.92 6.51 -3.02
N MET A 109 -4.65 6.83 -2.81
CA MET A 109 -3.59 6.54 -3.79
C MET A 109 -3.29 5.04 -3.91
N LEU A 110 -3.72 4.22 -2.94
CA LEU A 110 -3.62 2.77 -2.99
C LEU A 110 -4.90 2.10 -3.50
N VAL A 111 -6.02 2.78 -3.38
CA VAL A 111 -7.35 2.24 -3.69
C VAL A 111 -7.79 2.62 -5.10
N SER A 112 -7.64 3.89 -5.46
CA SER A 112 -8.13 4.41 -6.74
C SER A 112 -7.51 3.75 -7.97
N PRO A 113 -6.18 3.46 -8.00
CA PRO A 113 -5.58 2.79 -9.14
C PRO A 113 -5.79 1.27 -9.17
N ALA A 114 -6.31 0.68 -8.10
CA ALA A 114 -6.34 -0.76 -7.89
C ALA A 114 -7.74 -1.35 -7.94
N THR A 115 -7.82 -2.65 -8.20
CA THR A 115 -8.99 -3.45 -7.88
C THR A 115 -8.91 -3.84 -6.41
N VAL A 116 -9.90 -3.45 -5.61
CA VAL A 116 -9.96 -3.73 -4.17
C VAL A 116 -10.75 -5.01 -3.93
N VAL A 117 -10.15 -5.95 -3.23
CA VAL A 117 -10.78 -7.20 -2.83
C VAL A 117 -10.91 -7.23 -1.30
N LEU A 118 -12.13 -7.21 -0.81
CA LEU A 118 -12.44 -7.41 0.61
C LEU A 118 -12.61 -8.91 0.84
N GLY A 119 -11.55 -9.56 1.32
CA GLY A 119 -11.50 -10.99 1.51
C GLY A 119 -10.10 -11.49 1.76
N THR A 120 -9.91 -12.79 1.55
CA THR A 120 -8.62 -13.46 1.76
C THR A 120 -7.69 -13.27 0.56
N PHE A 121 -6.44 -13.69 0.74
CA PHE A 121 -5.48 -13.79 -0.38
C PHE A 121 -6.03 -14.68 -1.52
N GLU A 122 -6.65 -15.78 -1.18
CA GLU A 122 -7.25 -16.69 -2.16
C GLU A 122 -8.39 -16.04 -2.94
N ASP A 123 -9.22 -15.23 -2.27
CA ASP A 123 -10.26 -14.45 -2.93
C ASP A 123 -9.68 -13.48 -3.94
N CYS A 124 -8.57 -12.83 -3.57
CA CYS A 124 -7.85 -11.93 -4.48
C CYS A 124 -7.31 -12.66 -5.70
N ILE A 125 -6.68 -13.82 -5.50
CA ILE A 125 -6.16 -14.63 -6.60
C ILE A 125 -7.29 -15.12 -7.52
N ARG A 126 -8.44 -15.51 -6.98
CA ARG A 126 -9.61 -15.86 -7.79
C ARG A 126 -10.09 -14.69 -8.63
N ARG A 127 -10.07 -13.48 -8.09
CA ARG A 127 -10.43 -12.28 -8.84
C ARG A 127 -9.45 -12.02 -9.97
N VAL A 128 -8.15 -12.13 -9.72
CA VAL A 128 -7.12 -12.00 -10.76
C VAL A 128 -7.36 -13.03 -11.87
N ALA A 129 -7.58 -14.29 -11.50
CA ALA A 129 -7.83 -15.36 -12.46
C ALA A 129 -9.09 -15.11 -13.30
N ALA A 130 -10.17 -14.64 -12.69
CA ALA A 130 -11.40 -14.29 -13.38
C ALA A 130 -11.20 -13.14 -14.38
N ASP A 131 -10.45 -12.12 -13.99
CA ASP A 131 -10.17 -10.97 -14.87
C ASP A 131 -9.26 -11.36 -16.04
N VAL A 132 -8.28 -12.22 -15.80
CA VAL A 132 -7.42 -12.76 -16.87
C VAL A 132 -8.23 -13.61 -17.85
N ALA A 133 -9.09 -14.48 -17.37
CA ALA A 133 -9.97 -15.31 -18.22
C ALA A 133 -10.93 -14.45 -19.07
N ALA A 134 -11.44 -13.34 -18.51
CA ALA A 134 -12.33 -12.43 -19.24
C ALA A 134 -11.64 -11.67 -20.37
N ARG A 135 -10.31 -11.54 -20.33
CA ARG A 135 -9.51 -10.87 -21.37
C ARG A 135 -9.05 -11.82 -22.49
N GLY A 136 -9.14 -13.13 -22.21
CA GLY A 136 -8.70 -14.16 -23.13
C GLY A 136 -9.58 -14.38 -24.35
#